data_c4f6b6a2ec8ac8ee076a62a723812d8d
#
_entry.id   c4f6b6a2ec8ac8ee076a62a723812d8d
#
_cell.length_a   1.000
_cell.length_b   1.000
_cell.length_c   1.000
_cell.angle_alpha   90.00
_cell.angle_beta   90.00
_cell.angle_gamma   90.00
#
_symmetry.space_group_name_H-M   'P 1'
#
loop_
_entity.id
_entity.type
_entity.pdbx_description
1 polymer ?
#
loop_
_entity_poly.entity_id
_entity_poly.type
_entity_poly.pdbx_seq_one_letter_code
_entity_poly.pdbx_strand_id
1 'polypeptide(L)'
;MRFTRIHLALVAATSMTHAVVMAATSDSDVGTIGVQGGKATAGGGYMVQEESAKGRSTITKEALDKQTATGNAIDKLKYTPGLNISSEDNTGLSGFRFTMRGMNSDQVGMSVDGMPINDSGNYALYSNLLGDPENIDQIFVTQGSSEADGPHIGSSGGNIGIVTIRPTKETGAFVKQVVGSNATRKTFARLNTGEVNGLSNWLSASHTEGQMWRGSGAVRADKVEWNSFFDAGNGNTANLILKYHEQDNNSYSQLTKAQFQQFGRKYDPYPAKPALGLSLIHIS
;
A
#
# COMPACT_ATOMS: atom_id res chain seq x y z
N MET A 1 5.67 10.88 26.33
CA MET A 1 6.37 12.13 25.89
C MET A 1 7.05 12.04 24.53
N ARG A 2 6.73 11.08 23.66
CA ARG A 2 7.31 10.92 22.30
C ARG A 2 6.40 11.43 21.17
N PHE A 3 5.16 11.72 21.44
CA PHE A 3 4.13 12.09 20.46
C PHE A 3 4.22 13.51 19.88
N THR A 4 4.93 14.42 20.53
CA THR A 4 4.90 15.85 20.19
C THR A 4 5.74 16.22 18.97
N ARG A 5 6.72 15.39 18.58
CA ARG A 5 7.69 15.76 17.51
C ARG A 5 7.22 15.42 16.11
N ILE A 6 6.46 14.35 15.92
CA ILE A 6 5.95 13.97 14.61
C ILE A 6 4.76 14.86 14.21
N HIS A 7 3.92 15.22 15.18
CA HIS A 7 2.83 16.18 14.93
C HIS A 7 3.33 17.56 14.49
N LEU A 8 4.49 17.98 14.97
CA LEU A 8 5.07 19.27 14.59
C LEU A 8 5.54 19.30 13.12
N ALA A 9 6.07 18.19 12.62
CA ALA A 9 6.50 18.08 11.23
C ALA A 9 5.29 18.04 10.27
N LEU A 10 4.21 17.39 10.65
CA LEU A 10 2.99 17.29 9.82
C LEU A 10 2.20 18.62 9.83
N VAL A 11 2.14 19.31 10.97
CA VAL A 11 1.51 20.64 11.09
C VAL A 11 2.28 21.71 10.32
N ALA A 12 3.60 21.62 10.25
CA ALA A 12 4.41 22.53 9.43
C ALA A 12 4.15 22.33 7.93
N ALA A 13 3.89 21.08 7.48
CA ALA A 13 3.53 20.81 6.09
C ALA A 13 2.13 21.31 5.73
N THR A 14 1.18 21.30 6.68
CA THR A 14 -0.19 21.80 6.41
C THR A 14 -0.31 23.33 6.46
N SER A 15 0.54 24.03 7.19
CA SER A 15 0.52 25.51 7.25
C SER A 15 1.14 26.17 6.02
N MET A 16 1.90 25.44 5.19
CA MET A 16 2.47 26.00 3.95
C MET A 16 1.53 25.93 2.74
N THR A 17 0.37 25.27 2.84
CA THR A 17 -0.55 25.10 1.69
C THR A 17 -1.47 26.28 1.40
N HIS A 18 -1.39 27.40 2.14
CA HIS A 18 -2.24 28.57 1.86
C HIS A 18 -1.57 29.63 0.98
N ALA A 19 -0.35 29.42 0.50
CA ALA A 19 0.40 30.47 -0.20
C ALA A 19 0.76 30.19 -1.67
N VAL A 20 0.35 29.05 -2.27
CA VAL A 20 0.66 28.79 -3.68
C VAL A 20 -0.55 28.26 -4.43
N VAL A 21 -1.52 29.16 -4.66
CA VAL A 21 -2.45 29.05 -5.78
C VAL A 21 -2.43 30.40 -6.49
N MET A 22 -1.45 30.60 -7.33
CA MET A 22 -1.50 31.62 -8.38
C MET A 22 -0.79 31.09 -9.62
N ALA A 23 -1.62 30.78 -10.59
CA ALA A 23 -1.40 30.90 -12.02
C ALA A 23 -0.10 30.43 -12.65
N ALA A 24 -0.19 29.32 -13.34
CA ALA A 24 0.46 29.20 -14.64
C ALA A 24 -0.59 28.74 -15.65
N THR A 25 -1.19 29.67 -16.33
CA THR A 25 -1.81 29.43 -17.63
C THR A 25 -0.67 29.25 -18.60
N SER A 26 -0.30 28.04 -18.93
CA SER A 26 0.52 27.77 -20.10
C SER A 26 -0.35 27.18 -21.18
N ASP A 27 -0.25 27.85 -22.31
CA ASP A 27 -0.76 27.53 -23.63
C ASP A 27 -0.76 26.02 -23.90
N SER A 28 -1.93 25.49 -24.18
CA SER A 28 -2.10 24.07 -24.53
C SER A 28 -1.65 23.88 -25.98
N ASP A 29 -0.38 23.57 -26.14
CA ASP A 29 0.07 22.89 -27.36
C ASP A 29 -0.53 21.48 -27.31
N VAL A 30 -1.55 21.26 -28.13
CA VAL A 30 -2.16 19.94 -28.34
C VAL A 30 -1.17 19.10 -29.14
N GLY A 31 -0.17 18.58 -28.43
CA GLY A 31 0.80 17.65 -29.01
C GLY A 31 0.06 16.49 -29.66
N THR A 32 0.46 16.18 -30.88
CA THR A 32 -0.05 15.08 -31.70
C THR A 32 -0.05 13.79 -30.86
N ILE A 33 -1.22 13.30 -30.49
CA ILE A 33 -1.37 12.00 -29.89
C ILE A 33 -1.07 10.97 -30.98
N GLY A 34 0.15 10.53 -31.05
CA GLY A 34 0.53 9.38 -31.86
C GLY A 34 -0.11 8.13 -31.25
N VAL A 35 -1.28 7.75 -31.76
CA VAL A 35 -1.87 6.44 -31.45
C VAL A 35 -1.02 5.41 -32.18
N GLN A 36 0.06 4.97 -31.58
CA GLN A 36 0.65 3.70 -31.94
C GLN A 36 -0.35 2.64 -31.52
N GLY A 37 -0.88 1.89 -32.49
CA GLY A 37 -1.74 0.74 -32.25
C GLY A 37 -0.97 -0.30 -31.40
N GLY A 38 -0.95 -0.08 -30.09
CA GLY A 38 -0.43 -1.05 -29.14
C GLY A 38 -1.34 -2.26 -29.13
N LYS A 39 -0.76 -3.45 -29.09
CA LYS A 39 -1.44 -4.70 -28.80
C LYS A 39 -2.45 -4.44 -27.67
N ALA A 40 -3.69 -4.92 -27.87
CA ALA A 40 -4.74 -4.78 -26.87
C ALA A 40 -4.20 -5.23 -25.50
N THR A 41 -4.07 -4.27 -24.58
CA THR A 41 -3.53 -4.54 -23.25
C THR A 41 -4.54 -5.40 -22.48
N ALA A 42 -4.09 -6.52 -21.94
CA ALA A 42 -4.90 -7.39 -21.11
C ALA A 42 -5.56 -6.59 -19.97
N GLY A 43 -6.83 -6.86 -19.67
CA GLY A 43 -7.55 -6.18 -18.61
C GLY A 43 -7.91 -4.71 -18.86
N GLY A 44 -8.11 -4.29 -20.13
CA GLY A 44 -8.55 -2.93 -20.45
C GLY A 44 -7.52 -1.83 -20.20
N GLY A 45 -6.23 -2.15 -20.24
CA GLY A 45 -5.13 -1.22 -20.00
C GLY A 45 -4.61 -1.19 -18.57
N TYR A 46 -5.18 -2.00 -17.69
CA TYR A 46 -4.76 -2.08 -16.28
C TYR A 46 -3.61 -3.06 -16.03
N MET A 47 -3.28 -3.89 -17.01
CA MET A 47 -2.22 -4.89 -16.92
C MET A 47 -1.28 -4.79 -18.10
N VAL A 48 0.01 -5.02 -17.85
CA VAL A 48 1.00 -5.19 -18.91
C VAL A 48 0.89 -6.61 -19.46
N GLN A 49 0.93 -6.76 -20.78
CA GLN A 49 1.07 -8.06 -21.39
C GLN A 49 2.51 -8.54 -21.19
N GLU A 50 2.68 -9.58 -20.42
CA GLU A 50 3.99 -10.21 -20.20
C GLU A 50 4.40 -11.01 -21.45
N GLU A 51 5.64 -10.86 -21.88
CA GLU A 51 6.21 -11.63 -23.00
C GLU A 51 6.74 -13.00 -22.55
N SER A 52 6.88 -13.21 -21.23
CA SER A 52 7.35 -14.48 -20.70
C SER A 52 6.24 -15.53 -20.70
N ALA A 53 6.60 -16.80 -20.89
CA ALA A 53 5.69 -17.95 -20.83
C ALA A 53 5.15 -18.24 -19.41
N LYS A 54 5.33 -17.32 -18.47
CA LYS A 54 4.89 -17.42 -17.08
C LYS A 54 3.50 -16.84 -16.90
N GLY A 55 2.72 -17.40 -15.98
CA GLY A 55 1.41 -16.85 -15.57
C GLY A 55 1.58 -15.59 -14.71
N ARG A 56 2.21 -14.55 -15.28
CA ARG A 56 2.50 -13.27 -14.61
C ARG A 56 1.52 -12.19 -15.04
N SER A 57 1.15 -11.33 -14.12
CA SER A 57 0.36 -10.13 -14.38
C SER A 57 1.02 -8.96 -13.67
N THR A 58 1.30 -7.86 -14.38
CA THR A 58 1.87 -6.64 -13.81
C THR A 58 0.85 -5.52 -13.87
N ILE A 59 0.56 -4.93 -12.72
CA ILE A 59 -0.36 -3.79 -12.54
C ILE A 59 0.50 -2.53 -12.46
N THR A 60 0.25 -1.59 -13.37
CA THR A 60 1.03 -0.37 -13.51
C THR A 60 0.63 0.71 -12.50
N LYS A 61 1.50 1.69 -12.29
CA LYS A 61 1.22 2.90 -11.48
C LYS A 61 -0.10 3.56 -11.89
N GLU A 62 -0.32 3.74 -13.18
CA GLU A 62 -1.55 4.35 -13.69
C GLU A 62 -2.80 3.57 -13.27
N ALA A 63 -2.75 2.24 -13.33
CA ALA A 63 -3.85 1.40 -12.90
C ALA A 63 -4.06 1.45 -11.37
N LEU A 64 -2.96 1.52 -10.61
CA LEU A 64 -3.01 1.66 -9.15
C LEU A 64 -3.65 2.99 -8.73
N ASP A 65 -3.31 4.08 -9.42
CA ASP A 65 -3.82 5.42 -9.13
C ASP A 65 -5.31 5.59 -9.44
N LYS A 66 -5.83 4.83 -10.41
CA LYS A 66 -7.26 4.83 -10.78
C LYS A 66 -8.13 4.01 -9.82
N GLN A 67 -7.54 3.20 -8.96
CA GLN A 67 -8.28 2.41 -7.98
C GLN A 67 -8.66 3.25 -6.74
N THR A 68 -9.42 2.63 -5.81
CA THR A 68 -9.85 3.29 -4.58
C THR A 68 -8.69 3.97 -3.86
N ALA A 69 -8.92 5.19 -3.38
CA ALA A 69 -7.91 6.00 -2.73
C ALA A 69 -7.46 5.46 -1.36
N THR A 70 -8.23 4.55 -0.78
CA THR A 70 -7.96 3.85 0.47
C THR A 70 -7.51 2.41 0.21
N GLY A 71 -7.15 1.70 1.26
CA GLY A 71 -6.66 0.32 1.16
C GLY A 71 -5.12 0.24 1.10
N ASN A 72 -4.60 -0.96 1.19
CA ASN A 72 -3.18 -1.26 1.08
C ASN A 72 -2.82 -1.85 -0.31
N ALA A 73 -1.57 -2.25 -0.50
CA ALA A 73 -1.09 -2.82 -1.76
C ALA A 73 -1.87 -4.08 -2.17
N ILE A 74 -2.29 -4.92 -1.22
CA ILE A 74 -3.05 -6.15 -1.51
C ILE A 74 -4.45 -5.81 -2.02
N ASP A 75 -5.10 -4.79 -1.47
CA ASP A 75 -6.41 -4.34 -1.93
C ASP A 75 -6.40 -3.93 -3.41
N LYS A 76 -5.25 -3.44 -3.89
CA LYS A 76 -5.06 -3.06 -5.30
C LYS A 76 -5.06 -4.26 -6.24
N LEU A 77 -4.86 -5.46 -5.73
CA LEU A 77 -4.87 -6.70 -6.51
C LEU A 77 -6.26 -7.33 -6.67
N LYS A 78 -7.30 -6.71 -6.13
CA LYS A 78 -8.68 -7.25 -6.08
C LYS A 78 -9.23 -7.70 -7.44
N TYR A 79 -8.78 -7.07 -8.50
CA TYR A 79 -9.22 -7.39 -9.87
C TYR A 79 -8.24 -8.30 -10.64
N THR A 80 -7.20 -8.80 -9.98
CA THR A 80 -6.24 -9.71 -10.60
C THR A 80 -6.86 -11.11 -10.73
N PRO A 81 -6.92 -11.70 -11.93
CA PRO A 81 -7.43 -13.05 -12.11
C PRO A 81 -6.72 -14.06 -11.22
N GLY A 82 -7.46 -15.02 -10.66
CA GLY A 82 -6.91 -16.07 -9.79
C GLY A 82 -6.58 -15.66 -8.36
N LEU A 83 -6.77 -14.38 -8.01
CA LEU A 83 -6.69 -13.88 -6.65
C LEU A 83 -8.10 -13.66 -6.07
N ASN A 84 -8.30 -14.10 -4.83
CA ASN A 84 -9.48 -13.78 -4.05
C ASN A 84 -9.04 -13.06 -2.78
N ILE A 85 -9.41 -11.80 -2.64
CA ILE A 85 -8.96 -10.90 -1.57
C ILE A 85 -10.14 -10.46 -0.73
N SER A 86 -9.97 -10.55 0.58
CA SER A 86 -10.92 -10.07 1.58
C SER A 86 -10.17 -9.23 2.60
N SER A 87 -10.48 -7.95 2.67
CA SER A 87 -9.97 -7.02 3.67
C SER A 87 -11.00 -6.82 4.77
N GLU A 88 -10.55 -6.65 5.99
CA GLU A 88 -11.43 -6.48 7.15
C GLU A 88 -12.11 -5.09 7.13
N ASP A 89 -11.44 -4.10 6.57
CA ASP A 89 -12.00 -2.76 6.34
C ASP A 89 -11.40 -2.09 5.09
N ASN A 90 -11.76 -0.82 4.88
CA ASN A 90 -11.30 -0.05 3.71
C ASN A 90 -10.10 0.86 4.00
N THR A 91 -9.56 0.86 5.22
CA THR A 91 -8.42 1.73 5.55
C THR A 91 -7.09 1.16 5.04
N GLY A 92 -7.04 -0.17 4.87
CA GLY A 92 -5.82 -0.91 4.56
C GLY A 92 -4.91 -1.15 5.76
N LEU A 93 -5.35 -0.75 6.96
CA LEU A 93 -4.61 -0.92 8.22
C LEU A 93 -5.02 -2.18 8.97
N SER A 94 -6.28 -2.59 8.85
CA SER A 94 -6.77 -3.84 9.44
C SER A 94 -6.26 -5.05 8.65
N GLY A 95 -6.53 -6.24 9.18
CA GLY A 95 -6.13 -7.50 8.59
C GLY A 95 -6.73 -7.70 7.19
N PHE A 96 -6.04 -8.50 6.41
CA PHE A 96 -6.51 -8.98 5.13
C PHE A 96 -6.27 -10.48 5.00
N ARG A 97 -7.02 -11.10 4.11
CA ARG A 97 -6.84 -12.51 3.71
C ARG A 97 -6.90 -12.56 2.19
N PHE A 98 -6.08 -13.38 1.61
CA PHE A 98 -6.20 -13.68 0.19
C PHE A 98 -5.85 -15.14 -0.09
N THR A 99 -6.36 -15.62 -1.21
CA THR A 99 -5.94 -16.90 -1.79
C THR A 99 -5.52 -16.67 -3.23
N MET A 100 -4.52 -17.42 -3.66
CA MET A 100 -4.05 -17.43 -5.03
C MET A 100 -4.22 -18.84 -5.60
N ARG A 101 -5.12 -19.01 -6.58
CA ARG A 101 -5.47 -20.32 -7.15
C ARG A 101 -5.78 -21.37 -6.08
N GLY A 102 -6.47 -20.98 -4.99
CA GLY A 102 -6.82 -21.85 -3.87
C GLY A 102 -5.73 -22.05 -2.82
N MET A 103 -4.50 -21.57 -3.04
CA MET A 103 -3.45 -21.56 -2.03
C MET A 103 -3.63 -20.37 -1.10
N ASN A 104 -3.43 -20.56 0.20
CA ASN A 104 -3.54 -19.50 1.20
C ASN A 104 -2.36 -18.52 1.13
N SER A 105 -2.50 -17.37 1.76
CA SER A 105 -1.49 -16.31 1.79
C SER A 105 -0.14 -16.72 2.39
N ASP A 106 -0.11 -17.68 3.30
CA ASP A 106 1.10 -18.30 3.88
C ASP A 106 1.88 -19.19 2.90
N GLN A 107 1.25 -19.56 1.77
CA GLN A 107 1.85 -20.32 0.68
C GLN A 107 2.23 -19.45 -0.52
N VAL A 108 2.12 -18.13 -0.39
CA VAL A 108 2.44 -17.15 -1.42
C VAL A 108 3.57 -16.27 -0.95
N GLY A 109 4.66 -16.24 -1.71
CA GLY A 109 5.77 -15.34 -1.43
C GLY A 109 5.39 -13.89 -1.68
N MET A 110 5.85 -12.97 -0.85
CA MET A 110 5.71 -11.56 -1.09
C MET A 110 7.03 -10.82 -0.88
N SER A 111 7.34 -9.91 -1.78
CA SER A 111 8.52 -9.05 -1.66
C SER A 111 8.17 -7.59 -1.90
N VAL A 112 8.95 -6.72 -1.27
CA VAL A 112 8.98 -5.27 -1.54
C VAL A 112 10.40 -4.94 -1.98
N ASP A 113 10.54 -4.41 -3.19
CA ASP A 113 11.82 -4.07 -3.79
C ASP A 113 12.84 -5.24 -3.76
N GLY A 114 12.34 -6.46 -3.97
CA GLY A 114 13.14 -7.69 -3.96
C GLY A 114 13.40 -8.28 -2.57
N MET A 115 13.06 -7.60 -1.49
CA MET A 115 13.19 -8.13 -0.13
C MET A 115 11.94 -8.91 0.27
N PRO A 116 12.04 -10.17 0.72
CA PRO A 116 10.91 -10.94 1.21
C PRO A 116 10.36 -10.32 2.49
N ILE A 117 9.04 -10.23 2.60
CA ILE A 117 8.33 -9.66 3.76
C ILE A 117 7.41 -10.64 4.47
N ASN A 118 7.39 -11.91 4.04
CA ASN A 118 6.73 -12.96 4.81
C ASN A 118 7.46 -13.16 6.14
N ASP A 119 6.70 -13.33 7.20
CA ASP A 119 7.25 -13.67 8.51
C ASP A 119 8.04 -14.99 8.44
N SER A 120 9.23 -15.03 9.04
CA SER A 120 10.11 -16.19 8.95
C SER A 120 9.65 -17.40 9.77
N GLY A 121 8.76 -17.19 10.75
CA GLY A 121 8.27 -18.25 11.63
C GLY A 121 6.99 -18.91 11.14
N ASN A 122 6.05 -18.13 10.60
CA ASN A 122 4.72 -18.63 10.21
C ASN A 122 4.32 -18.28 8.77
N TYR A 123 5.22 -17.65 8.01
CA TYR A 123 5.02 -17.18 6.64
C TYR A 123 3.85 -16.18 6.46
N ALA A 124 3.31 -15.68 7.55
CA ALA A 124 2.21 -14.72 7.52
C ALA A 124 2.63 -13.38 6.89
N LEU A 125 1.64 -12.67 6.40
CA LEU A 125 1.77 -11.33 5.86
C LEU A 125 0.99 -10.35 6.73
N TYR A 126 1.64 -9.29 7.15
CA TYR A 126 1.05 -8.29 8.03
C TYR A 126 0.88 -6.96 7.30
N SER A 127 -0.25 -6.29 7.52
CA SER A 127 -0.58 -5.01 6.87
C SER A 127 0.39 -3.88 7.22
N ASN A 128 0.99 -3.91 8.39
CA ASN A 128 1.96 -2.92 8.85
C ASN A 128 3.31 -2.97 8.10
N LEU A 129 3.61 -4.08 7.39
CA LEU A 129 4.80 -4.20 6.55
C LEU A 129 4.60 -3.54 5.18
N LEU A 130 3.35 -3.26 4.80
CA LEU A 130 3.03 -2.63 3.53
C LEU A 130 3.14 -1.11 3.64
N GLY A 131 3.95 -0.52 2.76
CA GLY A 131 4.09 0.91 2.62
C GLY A 131 2.84 1.61 2.12
N ASP A 132 2.96 2.91 1.89
CA ASP A 132 1.88 3.67 1.27
C ASP A 132 1.69 3.29 -0.19
N PRO A 133 0.46 3.00 -0.64
CA PRO A 133 0.17 2.71 -2.04
C PRO A 133 0.58 3.82 -3.01
N GLU A 134 0.64 5.05 -2.54
CA GLU A 134 1.10 6.22 -3.29
C GLU A 134 2.58 6.13 -3.70
N ASN A 135 3.37 5.34 -2.96
CA ASN A 135 4.79 5.09 -3.23
C ASN A 135 5.06 3.83 -4.08
N ILE A 136 4.01 3.17 -4.57
CA ILE A 136 4.14 1.98 -5.40
C ILE A 136 4.16 2.37 -6.87
N ASP A 137 5.15 1.87 -7.62
CA ASP A 137 5.26 2.01 -9.06
C ASP A 137 4.46 0.92 -9.79
N GLN A 138 4.67 -0.32 -9.38
CA GLN A 138 3.98 -1.46 -9.95
C GLN A 138 3.87 -2.61 -8.96
N ILE A 139 2.91 -3.48 -9.19
CA ILE A 139 2.76 -4.75 -8.47
C ILE A 139 2.70 -5.85 -9.51
N PHE A 140 3.59 -6.82 -9.42
CA PHE A 140 3.52 -8.01 -10.25
C PHE A 140 3.05 -9.22 -9.44
N VAL A 141 2.29 -10.08 -10.07
CA VAL A 141 1.75 -11.32 -9.50
C VAL A 141 2.13 -12.46 -10.42
N THR A 142 2.95 -13.37 -9.95
CA THR A 142 3.28 -14.62 -10.63
C THR A 142 2.49 -15.74 -9.99
N GLN A 143 1.71 -16.47 -10.76
CA GLN A 143 0.81 -17.50 -10.28
C GLN A 143 1.32 -18.90 -10.63
N GLY A 144 1.32 -19.78 -9.66
CA GLY A 144 1.80 -21.15 -9.82
C GLY A 144 3.22 -21.32 -9.27
N SER A 145 4.15 -21.85 -10.05
CA SER A 145 5.53 -22.03 -9.57
C SER A 145 6.20 -20.70 -9.30
N SER A 146 6.88 -20.60 -8.15
CA SER A 146 7.80 -19.50 -7.87
C SER A 146 8.98 -19.51 -8.84
N GLU A 147 9.57 -18.36 -9.07
CA GLU A 147 10.82 -18.27 -9.82
C GLU A 147 11.96 -18.90 -9.01
N ALA A 148 12.83 -19.66 -9.69
CA ALA A 148 13.93 -20.34 -9.01
C ALA A 148 14.94 -19.39 -8.35
N ASP A 149 15.00 -18.15 -8.85
CA ASP A 149 15.81 -17.03 -8.36
C ASP A 149 15.03 -16.08 -7.44
N GLY A 150 13.77 -16.40 -7.15
CA GLY A 150 12.93 -15.59 -6.25
C GLY A 150 13.41 -15.67 -4.79
N PRO A 151 13.35 -14.55 -4.04
CA PRO A 151 13.82 -14.50 -2.65
C PRO A 151 12.90 -15.22 -1.66
N HIS A 152 11.91 -15.96 -2.13
CA HIS A 152 10.82 -16.47 -1.32
C HIS A 152 11.05 -17.90 -0.83
N ILE A 153 10.80 -18.13 0.44
CA ILE A 153 10.73 -19.46 1.05
C ILE A 153 9.25 -19.88 1.09
N GLY A 154 8.94 -21.09 0.62
CA GLY A 154 7.59 -21.67 0.77
C GLY A 154 6.51 -21.14 -0.19
N SER A 155 6.88 -20.49 -1.30
CA SER A 155 5.94 -19.87 -2.25
C SER A 155 5.38 -20.85 -3.28
N SER A 156 4.75 -21.93 -2.85
CA SER A 156 4.14 -22.94 -3.73
C SER A 156 2.95 -22.42 -4.56
N GLY A 157 2.27 -21.40 -4.07
CA GLY A 157 1.13 -20.75 -4.74
C GLY A 157 1.53 -19.70 -5.78
N GLY A 158 2.78 -19.25 -5.73
CA GLY A 158 3.29 -18.14 -6.55
C GLY A 158 3.85 -17.01 -5.71
N ASN A 159 4.07 -15.86 -6.34
CA ASN A 159 4.62 -14.70 -5.63
C ASN A 159 4.00 -13.38 -6.07
N ILE A 160 4.04 -12.42 -5.16
CA ILE A 160 3.64 -11.02 -5.37
C ILE A 160 4.86 -10.15 -5.11
N GLY A 161 5.24 -9.33 -6.06
CA GLY A 161 6.31 -8.34 -5.90
C GLY A 161 5.77 -6.94 -5.99
N ILE A 162 6.12 -6.12 -5.02
CA ILE A 162 5.79 -4.70 -4.95
C ILE A 162 7.06 -3.94 -5.28
N VAL A 163 6.98 -3.02 -6.23
CA VAL A 163 8.10 -2.16 -6.62
C VAL A 163 7.77 -0.74 -6.22
N THR A 164 8.67 -0.14 -5.46
CA THR A 164 8.55 1.25 -5.02
C THR A 164 8.95 2.21 -6.13
N ILE A 165 8.30 3.37 -6.22
CA ILE A 165 8.65 4.41 -7.20
C ILE A 165 10.10 4.89 -6.97
N ARG A 166 10.82 5.10 -8.06
CA ARG A 166 12.12 5.77 -8.00
C ARG A 166 11.96 7.26 -7.80
N PRO A 167 12.94 7.95 -7.17
CA PRO A 167 12.98 9.40 -7.15
C PRO A 167 12.98 9.97 -8.57
N THR A 168 12.31 11.08 -8.76
CA THR A 168 12.25 11.77 -10.06
C THR A 168 13.48 12.63 -10.28
N LYS A 169 13.80 12.88 -11.57
CA LYS A 169 14.89 13.82 -11.94
C LYS A 169 14.52 15.28 -11.68
N GLU A 170 13.23 15.55 -11.57
CA GLU A 170 12.71 16.89 -11.33
C GLU A 170 12.31 17.06 -9.87
N THR A 171 12.54 18.26 -9.34
CA THR A 171 12.03 18.66 -8.02
C THR A 171 10.52 18.77 -8.08
N GLY A 172 9.84 18.24 -7.09
CA GLY A 172 8.38 18.27 -7.05
C GLY A 172 7.80 17.87 -5.71
N ALA A 173 6.52 18.14 -5.54
CA ALA A 173 5.75 17.77 -4.38
C ALA A 173 4.43 17.10 -4.81
N PHE A 174 4.01 16.11 -4.06
CA PHE A 174 2.72 15.45 -4.24
C PHE A 174 2.00 15.40 -2.89
N VAL A 175 0.77 15.89 -2.85
CA VAL A 175 -0.08 15.87 -1.66
C VAL A 175 -1.41 15.22 -2.03
N LYS A 176 -1.89 14.32 -1.16
CA LYS A 176 -3.18 13.65 -1.32
C LYS A 176 -3.94 13.67 0.00
N GLN A 177 -5.18 14.09 -0.07
CA GLN A 177 -6.12 14.04 1.05
C GLN A 177 -7.25 13.09 0.69
N VAL A 178 -7.57 12.15 1.58
CA VAL A 178 -8.67 11.20 1.43
C VAL A 178 -9.61 11.33 2.60
N VAL A 179 -10.90 11.32 2.32
CA VAL A 179 -11.99 11.29 3.31
C VAL A 179 -12.93 10.16 2.91
N GLY A 180 -13.32 9.35 3.86
CA GLY A 180 -14.17 8.18 3.62
C GLY A 180 -15.21 7.93 4.70
N SER A 181 -15.93 6.83 4.57
CA SER A 181 -16.87 6.35 5.59
C SER A 181 -16.16 5.98 6.88
N ASN A 182 -16.91 5.86 7.99
CA ASN A 182 -16.40 5.53 9.32
C ASN A 182 -15.29 6.51 9.78
N ALA A 183 -15.47 7.80 9.51
CA ALA A 183 -14.51 8.86 9.83
C ALA A 183 -13.10 8.61 9.28
N THR A 184 -12.96 7.80 8.22
CA THR A 184 -11.67 7.54 7.59
C THR A 184 -11.12 8.83 6.99
N ARG A 185 -9.89 9.16 7.37
CA ARG A 185 -9.10 10.28 6.86
C ARG A 185 -7.69 9.81 6.60
N LYS A 186 -7.14 10.20 5.46
CA LYS A 186 -5.73 9.99 5.16
C LYS A 186 -5.15 11.27 4.58
N THR A 187 -4.03 11.69 5.12
CA THR A 187 -3.19 12.75 4.55
C THR A 187 -1.87 12.12 4.14
N PHE A 188 -1.48 12.32 2.91
CA PHE A 188 -0.20 11.86 2.37
C PHE A 188 0.51 13.03 1.70
N ALA A 189 1.80 13.15 1.94
CA ALA A 189 2.67 14.12 1.26
C ALA A 189 3.99 13.45 0.87
N ARG A 190 4.50 13.78 -0.33
CA ARG A 190 5.81 13.36 -0.81
C ARG A 190 6.53 14.52 -1.47
N LEU A 191 7.80 14.68 -1.16
CA LEU A 191 8.71 15.65 -1.75
C LEU A 191 9.80 14.92 -2.52
N ASN A 192 10.08 15.36 -3.74
CA ASN A 192 11.19 14.91 -4.57
C ASN A 192 12.23 16.03 -4.65
N THR A 193 13.49 15.70 -4.47
CA THR A 193 14.59 16.68 -4.54
C THR A 193 14.99 17.03 -5.97
N GLY A 194 14.60 16.21 -6.94
CA GLY A 194 15.24 16.20 -8.25
C GLY A 194 16.59 15.50 -8.21
N GLU A 195 17.27 15.46 -9.35
CA GLU A 195 18.58 14.83 -9.50
C GLU A 195 19.69 15.91 -9.45
N VAL A 196 20.68 15.69 -8.61
CA VAL A 196 21.89 16.50 -8.54
C VAL A 196 23.11 15.57 -8.50
N ASN A 197 23.96 15.64 -9.52
CA ASN A 197 25.14 14.80 -9.66
C ASN A 197 24.86 13.29 -9.55
N GLY A 198 23.78 12.84 -10.18
CA GLY A 198 23.33 11.45 -10.16
C GLY A 198 22.58 11.03 -8.90
N LEU A 199 22.48 11.89 -7.88
CA LEU A 199 21.73 11.62 -6.64
C LEU A 199 20.33 12.23 -6.73
N SER A 200 19.33 11.43 -6.49
CA SER A 200 17.92 11.85 -6.38
C SER A 200 17.26 11.22 -5.15
N ASN A 201 16.36 11.96 -4.53
CA ASN A 201 15.66 11.50 -3.32
C ASN A 201 14.17 11.81 -3.38
N TRP A 202 13.39 11.01 -2.70
CA TRP A 202 12.09 11.43 -2.21
C TRP A 202 11.92 11.09 -0.74
N LEU A 203 11.14 11.92 -0.05
CA LEU A 203 10.68 11.72 1.32
C LEU A 203 9.17 11.81 1.32
N SER A 204 8.50 10.85 1.92
CA SER A 204 7.06 10.88 2.12
C SER A 204 6.69 10.72 3.59
N ALA A 205 5.55 11.30 3.95
CA ALA A 205 4.91 11.12 5.24
C ALA A 205 3.41 10.96 5.04
N SER A 206 2.80 10.08 5.82
CA SER A 206 1.36 9.93 5.85
C SER A 206 0.82 9.75 7.26
N HIS A 207 -0.41 10.21 7.43
CA HIS A 207 -1.23 9.94 8.60
C HIS A 207 -2.57 9.39 8.15
N THR A 208 -2.95 8.24 8.67
CA THR A 208 -4.24 7.60 8.40
C THR A 208 -4.96 7.32 9.71
N GLU A 209 -6.21 7.69 9.81
CA GLU A 209 -7.08 7.38 10.93
C GLU A 209 -8.47 6.96 10.45
N GLY A 210 -9.18 6.19 11.24
CA GLY A 210 -10.55 5.78 10.97
C GLY A 210 -11.18 5.07 12.15
N GLN A 211 -12.49 4.96 12.13
CA GLN A 211 -13.24 4.16 13.09
C GLN A 211 -13.57 2.79 12.50
N MET A 212 -13.64 1.79 13.35
CA MET A 212 -14.09 0.48 12.92
C MET A 212 -15.54 0.55 12.41
N TRP A 213 -15.83 -0.17 11.33
CA TRP A 213 -17.19 -0.24 10.78
C TRP A 213 -18.13 -1.10 11.65
N ARG A 214 -17.56 -1.93 12.53
CA ARG A 214 -18.26 -2.80 13.47
C ARG A 214 -17.56 -2.77 14.83
N GLY A 215 -18.36 -2.65 15.88
CA GLY A 215 -17.86 -2.51 17.23
C GLY A 215 -17.34 -1.11 17.53
N SER A 216 -16.69 -0.97 18.67
CA SER A 216 -16.02 0.24 19.10
C SER A 216 -14.53 0.11 18.92
N GLY A 217 -13.88 1.17 18.50
CA GLY A 217 -12.44 1.21 18.31
C GLY A 217 -12.06 2.05 17.11
N ALA A 218 -10.78 2.24 16.96
CA ALA A 218 -10.19 3.03 15.90
C ALA A 218 -9.01 2.30 15.28
N VAL A 219 -8.63 2.73 14.11
CA VAL A 219 -7.40 2.36 13.43
C VAL A 219 -6.62 3.63 13.12
N ARG A 220 -5.31 3.58 13.32
CA ARG A 220 -4.41 4.70 13.07
C ARG A 220 -3.08 4.19 12.57
N ALA A 221 -2.47 4.92 11.65
CA ALA A 221 -1.10 4.69 11.24
C ALA A 221 -0.40 6.00 10.88
N ASP A 222 0.85 6.10 11.27
CA ASP A 222 1.80 7.13 10.89
C ASP A 222 2.95 6.46 10.14
N LYS A 223 3.24 6.91 8.91
CA LYS A 223 4.29 6.34 8.08
C LYS A 223 5.22 7.43 7.58
N VAL A 224 6.52 7.13 7.60
CA VAL A 224 7.55 7.97 6.98
C VAL A 224 8.43 7.05 6.14
N GLU A 225 8.56 7.36 4.86
CA GLU A 225 9.38 6.59 3.94
C GLU A 225 10.33 7.52 3.20
N TRP A 226 11.56 7.07 3.00
CA TRP A 226 12.58 7.77 2.25
C TRP A 226 13.24 6.82 1.26
N ASN A 227 13.44 7.32 0.04
CA ASN A 227 14.17 6.61 -1.00
C ASN A 227 15.26 7.53 -1.54
N SER A 228 16.49 7.03 -1.54
CA SER A 228 17.65 7.67 -2.13
C SER A 228 18.18 6.80 -3.26
N PHE A 229 18.25 7.36 -4.44
CA PHE A 229 18.76 6.68 -5.64
C PHE A 229 19.98 7.43 -6.17
N PHE A 230 21.07 6.71 -6.39
CA PHE A 230 22.31 7.23 -6.94
C PHE A 230 22.64 6.47 -8.24
N ASP A 231 22.82 7.23 -9.31
CA ASP A 231 23.33 6.76 -10.59
C ASP A 231 24.78 7.20 -10.74
N ALA A 232 25.72 6.25 -10.60
CA ALA A 232 27.14 6.48 -10.73
C ALA A 232 27.60 6.48 -12.21
N GLY A 233 26.67 6.31 -13.14
CA GLY A 233 26.97 6.16 -14.56
C GLY A 233 27.47 4.75 -14.93
N ASN A 234 27.62 4.50 -16.22
CA ASN A 234 28.04 3.21 -16.78
C ASN A 234 27.20 2.00 -16.33
N GLY A 235 25.93 2.23 -15.98
CA GLY A 235 25.00 1.19 -15.51
C GLY A 235 25.13 0.84 -14.01
N ASN A 236 26.03 1.52 -13.27
CA ASN A 236 26.17 1.32 -11.83
C ASN A 236 25.18 2.20 -11.07
N THR A 237 24.32 1.57 -10.30
CA THR A 237 23.32 2.28 -9.47
C THR A 237 23.30 1.76 -8.04
N ALA A 238 22.97 2.64 -7.12
CA ALA A 238 22.68 2.27 -5.73
C ALA A 238 21.34 2.83 -5.31
N ASN A 239 20.57 2.05 -4.56
CA ASN A 239 19.28 2.47 -4.02
C ASN A 239 19.19 2.14 -2.54
N LEU A 240 18.84 3.14 -1.73
CA LEU A 240 18.62 2.98 -0.30
C LEU A 240 17.18 3.39 0.03
N ILE A 241 16.43 2.48 0.63
CA ILE A 241 15.05 2.72 1.06
C ILE A 241 14.97 2.53 2.56
N LEU A 242 14.48 3.54 3.26
CA LEU A 242 14.19 3.48 4.69
C LEU A 242 12.70 3.70 4.91
N LYS A 243 12.10 2.88 5.76
CA LYS A 243 10.67 2.94 6.09
C LYS A 243 10.50 2.88 7.62
N TYR A 244 9.72 3.81 8.13
CA TYR A 244 9.26 3.80 9.51
C TYR A 244 7.73 3.82 9.51
N HIS A 245 7.14 2.80 10.10
CA HIS A 245 5.69 2.67 10.20
C HIS A 245 5.32 2.43 11.66
N GLU A 246 4.40 3.25 12.16
CA GLU A 246 3.75 3.05 13.44
C GLU A 246 2.26 2.86 13.19
N GLN A 247 1.70 1.78 13.71
CA GLN A 247 0.30 1.44 13.52
C GLN A 247 -0.32 1.00 14.83
N ASP A 248 -1.50 1.54 15.11
CA ASP A 248 -2.36 1.15 16.22
C ASP A 248 -3.75 0.82 15.67
N ASN A 249 -4.21 -0.39 15.91
CA ASN A 249 -5.51 -0.82 15.42
C ASN A 249 -6.18 -1.85 16.33
N ASN A 250 -7.48 -1.73 16.43
CA ASN A 250 -8.33 -2.77 17.00
C ASN A 250 -8.61 -3.84 15.94
N SER A 251 -8.62 -5.10 16.37
CA SER A 251 -8.92 -6.22 15.49
C SER A 251 -10.42 -6.51 15.45
N TYR A 252 -10.91 -6.95 14.29
CA TYR A 252 -12.28 -7.42 14.14
C TYR A 252 -12.43 -8.85 14.65
N SER A 253 -13.31 -9.05 15.62
CA SER A 253 -13.66 -10.38 16.08
C SER A 253 -14.41 -11.17 15.01
N GLN A 254 -14.04 -12.42 14.80
CA GLN A 254 -14.78 -13.30 13.91
C GLN A 254 -16.10 -13.70 14.56
N LEU A 255 -17.19 -13.63 13.80
CA LEU A 255 -18.51 -14.08 14.23
C LEU A 255 -18.75 -15.51 13.79
N THR A 256 -19.31 -16.32 14.68
CA THR A 256 -19.88 -17.59 14.28
C THR A 256 -21.15 -17.35 13.45
N LYS A 257 -21.54 -18.35 12.63
CA LYS A 257 -22.80 -18.26 11.87
C LYS A 257 -24.01 -18.02 12.77
N ALA A 258 -24.05 -18.65 13.94
CA ALA A 258 -25.13 -18.47 14.92
C ALA A 258 -25.18 -17.03 15.45
N GLN A 259 -24.04 -16.47 15.84
CA GLN A 259 -23.96 -15.07 16.28
C GLN A 259 -24.38 -14.09 15.19
N PHE A 260 -23.93 -14.32 13.95
CA PHE A 260 -24.35 -13.49 12.82
C PHE A 260 -25.86 -13.55 12.56
N GLN A 261 -26.45 -14.75 12.62
CA GLN A 261 -27.89 -14.94 12.43
C GLN A 261 -28.70 -14.32 13.56
N GLN A 262 -28.23 -14.42 14.82
CA GLN A 262 -28.94 -13.93 15.99
C GLN A 262 -28.83 -12.42 16.14
N PHE A 263 -27.65 -11.84 15.95
CA PHE A 263 -27.33 -10.45 16.32
C PHE A 263 -27.03 -9.55 15.11
N GLY A 264 -26.93 -10.14 13.92
CA GLY A 264 -26.63 -9.42 12.68
C GLY A 264 -25.16 -9.05 12.50
N ARG A 265 -24.87 -8.44 11.35
CA ARG A 265 -23.49 -8.19 10.89
C ARG A 265 -22.72 -7.15 11.70
N LYS A 266 -23.38 -6.29 12.44
CA LYS A 266 -22.76 -5.24 13.26
C LYS A 266 -22.44 -5.67 14.68
N TYR A 267 -22.80 -6.88 15.04
CA TYR A 267 -22.55 -7.40 16.38
C TYR A 267 -21.07 -7.50 16.67
N ASP A 268 -20.66 -7.00 17.83
CA ASP A 268 -19.31 -7.16 18.36
C ASP A 268 -19.40 -7.94 19.69
N PRO A 269 -18.84 -9.17 19.75
CA PRO A 269 -18.84 -9.96 20.97
C PRO A 269 -17.91 -9.40 22.07
N TYR A 270 -17.01 -8.46 21.73
CA TYR A 270 -16.04 -7.87 22.63
C TYR A 270 -16.16 -6.34 22.62
N PRO A 271 -17.15 -5.75 23.32
CA PRO A 271 -17.27 -4.30 23.40
C PRO A 271 -16.02 -3.71 24.05
N ALA A 272 -15.52 -2.60 23.54
CA ALA A 272 -14.27 -1.94 24.00
C ALA A 272 -14.32 -1.41 25.46
N LYS A 273 -15.46 -1.48 26.11
CA LYS A 273 -15.60 -1.26 27.55
C LYS A 273 -16.06 -2.56 28.18
N PRO A 274 -15.16 -3.37 28.75
CA PRO A 274 -15.60 -4.52 29.53
C PRO A 274 -16.42 -4.02 30.70
N ALA A 275 -17.63 -4.52 30.82
CA ALA A 275 -18.37 -4.40 32.07
C ALA A 275 -17.53 -5.08 33.15
N LEU A 276 -17.04 -4.30 34.11
CA LEU A 276 -16.41 -4.74 35.35
C LEU A 276 -15.54 -6.03 35.26
N GLY A 277 -14.23 -5.86 35.23
CA GLY A 277 -13.30 -6.87 35.73
C GLY A 277 -12.67 -7.81 34.71
N LEU A 278 -12.89 -7.66 33.39
CA LEU A 278 -12.16 -8.42 32.40
C LEU A 278 -10.95 -7.60 31.88
N SER A 279 -9.75 -8.05 32.25
CA SER A 279 -8.52 -7.54 31.68
C SER A 279 -8.43 -8.00 30.22
N LEU A 280 -8.46 -7.06 29.28
CA LEU A 280 -8.06 -7.35 27.90
C LEU A 280 -6.55 -7.50 27.87
N ILE A 281 -6.07 -8.69 27.59
CA ILE A 281 -4.65 -8.93 27.34
C ILE A 281 -4.33 -8.31 25.98
N HIS A 282 -3.59 -7.20 26.00
CA HIS A 282 -2.93 -6.70 24.80
C HIS A 282 -1.81 -7.68 24.44
N ILE A 283 -1.98 -8.38 23.33
CA ILE A 283 -0.87 -9.10 22.68
C ILE A 283 -0.29 -8.10 21.68
N SER A 284 0.83 -7.54 22.06
CA SER A 284 1.69 -6.72 21.18
C SER A 284 2.50 -7.61 20.25
#